data_c235cde693aa12cc35ec456ac856b6e9
#
_entry.id   c235cde693aa12cc35ec456ac856b6e9
#
_cell.length_a   1.000
_cell.length_b   1.000
_cell.length_c   1.000
_cell.angle_alpha   90.00
_cell.angle_beta   90.00
_cell.angle_gamma   90.00
#
_symmetry.space_group_name_H-M   'P 1'
#
loop_
_entity.id
_entity.type
_entity.pdbx_description
1 polymer ?
#
loop_
_entity_poly.entity_id
_entity_poly.type
_entity_poly.pdbx_seq_one_letter_code
_entity_poly.pdbx_strand_id
1 'polypeptide(L)'
;MTNVLEHYLDNDAAAGRVMAHARLLLKLTRRFEACAPVAVAHAARVANFKSGKIVIHADNGAVAAKIRQMSQRLCDELSKGGAQCSGIEVKVQPRQIPCQSM
;
A
#
# COMPACT_ATOMS: atom_id res chain seq x y z
N MET A 1 2.23 14.33 -25.33
CA MET A 1 1.90 13.30 -26.30
C MET A 1 1.57 11.99 -25.59
N THR A 2 0.45 11.42 -25.96
CA THR A 2 0.04 10.15 -25.38
C THR A 2 0.78 9.02 -26.07
N ASN A 3 1.41 8.15 -25.32
CA ASN A 3 2.07 7.00 -25.92
C ASN A 3 1.04 5.90 -26.25
N VAL A 4 1.45 4.94 -27.05
CA VAL A 4 0.54 3.88 -27.51
C VAL A 4 -0.04 3.09 -26.35
N LEU A 5 0.77 2.77 -25.36
CA LEU A 5 0.34 2.02 -24.21
C LEU A 5 -0.72 2.78 -23.41
N GLU A 6 -0.51 4.05 -23.20
CA GLU A 6 -1.44 4.88 -22.46
C GLU A 6 -2.78 4.99 -23.19
N HIS A 7 -2.72 5.18 -24.51
CA HIS A 7 -3.92 5.22 -25.32
C HIS A 7 -4.69 3.90 -25.25
N TYR A 8 -3.98 2.79 -25.31
CA TYR A 8 -4.58 1.48 -25.23
C TYR A 8 -5.28 1.28 -23.88
N LEU A 9 -4.65 1.70 -22.79
CA LEU A 9 -5.22 1.57 -21.46
C LEU A 9 -6.49 2.42 -21.31
N ASP A 10 -6.51 3.59 -21.92
CA ASP A 10 -7.69 4.47 -21.85
C ASP A 10 -8.90 3.87 -22.55
N ASN A 11 -8.68 3.06 -23.56
CA ASN A 11 -9.75 2.44 -24.31
C ASN A 11 -10.26 1.15 -23.69
N ASP A 12 -9.56 0.63 -22.68
CA ASP A 12 -9.92 -0.61 -22.01
C ASP A 12 -10.37 -0.29 -20.59
N ALA A 13 -11.64 -0.52 -20.29
CA ALA A 13 -12.20 -0.22 -18.99
C ALA A 13 -11.50 -1.00 -17.87
N ALA A 14 -11.14 -2.27 -18.13
CA ALA A 14 -10.45 -3.08 -17.13
C ALA A 14 -9.03 -2.52 -16.88
N ALA A 15 -8.33 -2.14 -17.94
CA ALA A 15 -7.01 -1.54 -17.81
C ALA A 15 -7.08 -0.18 -17.12
N GLY A 16 -8.13 0.60 -17.39
CA GLY A 16 -8.35 1.86 -16.71
C GLY A 16 -8.54 1.69 -15.21
N ARG A 17 -9.26 0.64 -14.80
CA ARG A 17 -9.43 0.34 -13.38
C ARG A 17 -8.12 -0.08 -12.73
N VAL A 18 -7.29 -0.85 -13.45
CA VAL A 18 -5.98 -1.23 -12.96
C VAL A 18 -5.11 -0.01 -12.72
N MET A 19 -5.13 0.95 -13.66
CA MET A 19 -4.37 2.19 -13.51
C MET A 19 -4.86 3.02 -12.33
N ALA A 20 -6.18 3.12 -12.15
CA ALA A 20 -6.74 3.86 -11.02
C ALA A 20 -6.34 3.21 -9.71
N HIS A 21 -6.35 1.88 -9.64
CA HIS A 21 -5.95 1.14 -8.46
C HIS A 21 -4.46 1.37 -8.15
N ALA A 22 -3.62 1.34 -9.17
CA ALA A 22 -2.18 1.58 -8.99
C ALA A 22 -1.91 2.99 -8.47
N ARG A 23 -2.63 3.99 -8.97
CA ARG A 23 -2.50 5.36 -8.48
C ARG A 23 -2.95 5.49 -7.03
N LEU A 24 -4.02 4.80 -6.68
CA LEU A 24 -4.50 4.80 -5.30
C LEU A 24 -3.45 4.19 -4.38
N LEU A 25 -2.88 3.06 -4.76
CA LEU A 25 -1.83 2.42 -3.96
C LEU A 25 -0.63 3.33 -3.79
N LEU A 26 -0.26 4.07 -4.82
CA LEU A 26 0.85 5.01 -4.73
C LEU A 26 0.54 6.13 -3.74
N LYS A 27 -0.67 6.67 -3.78
CA LYS A 27 -1.09 7.70 -2.83
C LYS A 27 -1.07 7.16 -1.41
N LEU A 28 -1.58 5.96 -1.20
CA LEU A 28 -1.60 5.33 0.11
C LEU A 28 -0.18 5.07 0.62
N THR A 29 0.71 4.64 -0.26
CA THR A 29 2.11 4.41 0.09
C THR A 29 2.76 5.71 0.57
N ARG A 30 2.57 6.79 -0.17
CA ARG A 30 3.14 8.09 0.20
C ARG A 30 2.56 8.59 1.53
N ARG A 31 1.27 8.41 1.71
CA ARG A 31 0.60 8.82 2.93
C ARG A 31 1.11 8.01 4.12
N PHE A 32 1.24 6.70 3.92
CA PHE A 32 1.77 5.82 4.96
C PHE A 32 3.18 6.24 5.37
N GLU A 33 4.03 6.50 4.39
CA GLU A 33 5.40 6.94 4.66
C GLU A 33 5.46 8.27 5.40
N ALA A 34 4.48 9.14 5.15
CA ALA A 34 4.43 10.44 5.79
C ALA A 34 3.92 10.37 7.23
N CYS A 35 3.00 9.46 7.53
CA CYS A 35 2.37 9.43 8.85
C CYS A 35 2.91 8.34 9.78
N ALA A 36 3.56 7.31 9.25
CA ALA A 36 4.13 6.25 10.08
C ALA A 36 5.50 6.65 10.61
N PRO A 37 5.88 6.14 11.79
CA PRO A 37 7.26 6.33 12.27
C PRO A 37 8.27 5.81 11.25
N VAL A 38 9.43 6.46 11.19
CA VAL A 38 10.45 6.13 10.19
C VAL A 38 10.82 4.65 10.24
N ALA A 39 10.98 4.09 11.43
CA ALA A 39 11.35 2.69 11.56
C ALA A 39 10.28 1.76 10.99
N VAL A 40 9.00 2.11 11.17
CA VAL A 40 7.89 1.33 10.62
C VAL A 40 7.82 1.51 9.11
N ALA A 41 7.96 2.73 8.64
CA ALA A 41 7.87 3.02 7.21
C ALA A 41 8.95 2.30 6.41
N HIS A 42 10.13 2.12 6.98
CA HIS A 42 11.22 1.40 6.31
C HIS A 42 11.02 -0.12 6.32
N ALA A 43 10.28 -0.63 7.28
CA ALA A 43 10.13 -2.07 7.47
C ALA A 43 8.74 -2.59 7.06
N ALA A 44 7.95 -1.75 6.40
CA ALA A 44 6.61 -2.13 5.98
C ALA A 44 6.24 -1.38 4.71
N ARG A 45 5.25 -1.88 4.01
CA ARG A 45 4.80 -1.26 2.78
C ARG A 45 3.32 -1.53 2.55
N VAL A 46 2.65 -0.58 1.89
CA VAL A 46 1.27 -0.79 1.45
C VAL A 46 1.32 -1.70 0.24
N ALA A 47 0.69 -2.87 0.36
CA ALA A 47 0.73 -3.88 -0.68
C ALA A 47 -0.52 -3.88 -1.55
N ASN A 48 -1.68 -3.58 -0.95
CA ASN A 48 -2.93 -3.64 -1.68
C ASN A 48 -4.02 -2.85 -0.94
N PHE A 49 -5.09 -2.58 -1.66
CA PHE A 49 -6.31 -2.01 -1.08
C PHE A 49 -7.47 -2.81 -1.65
N LYS A 50 -8.16 -3.54 -0.80
CA LYS A 50 -9.18 -4.46 -1.24
C LYS A 50 -10.36 -4.44 -0.29
N SER A 51 -11.56 -4.25 -0.84
CA SER A 51 -12.80 -4.25 -0.05
C SER A 51 -12.78 -3.28 1.12
N GLY A 52 -12.20 -2.11 0.92
CA GLY A 52 -12.12 -1.09 1.96
C GLY A 52 -10.99 -1.31 2.96
N LYS A 53 -10.23 -2.39 2.83
CA LYS A 53 -9.12 -2.70 3.72
C LYS A 53 -7.79 -2.43 3.04
N ILE A 54 -6.90 -1.78 3.77
CA ILE A 54 -5.55 -1.54 3.29
C ILE A 54 -4.67 -2.68 3.79
N VAL A 55 -4.06 -3.39 2.85
CA VAL A 55 -3.17 -4.52 3.17
C VAL A 55 -1.75 -4.00 3.25
N ILE A 56 -1.12 -4.20 4.39
CA ILE A 56 0.26 -3.77 4.64
C ILE A 56 1.11 -5.00 4.88
N HIS A 57 2.24 -5.08 4.19
CA HIS A 57 3.22 -6.13 4.42
C HIS A 57 4.31 -5.61 5.33
N ALA A 58 4.51 -6.29 6.44
CA ALA A 58 5.56 -5.96 7.40
C ALA A 58 6.70 -6.95 7.25
N ASP A 59 7.93 -6.48 7.44
CA ASP A 59 9.11 -7.34 7.28
C ASP A 59 9.25 -8.37 8.40
N ASN A 60 8.66 -8.10 9.57
CA ASN A 60 8.74 -9.03 10.69
C ASN A 60 7.54 -8.83 11.62
N GLY A 61 7.42 -9.72 12.61
CA GLY A 61 6.30 -9.70 13.53
C GLY A 61 6.26 -8.48 14.45
N ALA A 62 7.42 -7.96 14.83
CA ALA A 62 7.49 -6.78 15.68
C ALA A 62 6.90 -5.56 14.97
N VAL A 63 7.25 -5.38 13.70
CA VAL A 63 6.70 -4.29 12.89
C VAL A 63 5.20 -4.49 12.69
N ALA A 64 4.77 -5.71 12.42
CA ALA A 64 3.36 -6.02 12.26
C ALA A 64 2.56 -5.68 13.51
N ALA A 65 3.09 -6.02 14.68
CA ALA A 65 2.44 -5.69 15.95
C ALA A 65 2.33 -4.18 16.15
N LYS A 66 3.38 -3.45 15.80
CA LYS A 66 3.38 -2.00 15.90
C LYS A 66 2.31 -1.38 15.01
N ILE A 67 2.20 -1.88 13.78
CA ILE A 67 1.19 -1.39 12.84
C ILE A 67 -0.21 -1.67 13.36
N ARG A 68 -0.43 -2.86 13.94
CA ARG A 68 -1.73 -3.19 14.50
C ARG A 68 -2.10 -2.26 15.66
N GLN A 69 -1.13 -1.89 16.48
CA GLN A 69 -1.38 -0.96 17.59
C GLN A 69 -1.81 0.41 17.10
N MET A 70 -1.31 0.83 15.95
CA MET A 70 -1.63 2.14 15.41
C MET A 70 -2.58 2.06 14.21
N SER A 71 -3.27 0.93 14.05
CA SER A 71 -4.12 0.70 12.88
C SER A 71 -5.26 1.72 12.77
N GLN A 72 -5.88 2.09 13.89
CA GLN A 72 -6.95 3.07 13.86
C GLN A 72 -6.45 4.41 13.36
N ARG A 73 -5.35 4.86 13.91
CA ARG A 73 -4.74 6.13 13.52
C ARG A 73 -4.29 6.10 12.06
N LEU A 74 -3.68 5.00 11.65
CA LEU A 74 -3.27 4.85 10.25
C LEU A 74 -4.47 4.84 9.32
N CYS A 75 -5.54 4.15 9.71
CA CYS A 75 -6.76 4.13 8.92
C CYS A 75 -7.31 5.54 8.74
N ASP A 76 -7.37 6.32 9.82
CA ASP A 76 -7.85 7.69 9.75
C ASP A 76 -6.97 8.56 8.84
N GLU A 77 -5.66 8.45 9.00
CA GLU A 77 -4.72 9.24 8.22
C GLU A 77 -4.75 8.85 6.73
N LEU A 78 -4.82 7.55 6.45
CA LEU A 78 -4.86 7.09 5.07
C LEU A 78 -6.19 7.43 4.40
N SER A 79 -7.27 7.47 5.17
CA SER A 79 -8.58 7.87 4.63
C SER A 79 -8.60 9.33 4.20
N LYS A 80 -7.79 10.17 4.80
CA LYS A 80 -7.69 11.58 4.39
C LYS A 80 -7.14 11.73 2.99
N GLY A 81 -6.48 10.70 2.47
CA GLY A 81 -5.95 10.71 1.12
C GLY A 81 -6.98 10.38 0.04
N GLY A 82 -8.25 10.23 0.40
CA GLY A 82 -9.30 9.96 -0.56
C GLY A 82 -9.77 8.52 -0.61
N ALA A 83 -9.11 7.61 0.07
CA ALA A 83 -9.51 6.22 0.12
C ALA A 83 -10.41 6.01 1.33
N GLN A 84 -11.54 5.33 1.13
CA GLN A 84 -12.40 4.98 2.24
C GLN A 84 -11.87 3.71 2.89
N CYS A 85 -11.15 3.88 3.97
CA CYS A 85 -10.53 2.76 4.67
C CYS A 85 -11.42 2.32 5.82
N SER A 86 -11.87 1.07 5.77
CA SER A 86 -12.65 0.48 6.86
C SER A 86 -11.77 -0.30 7.83
N GLY A 87 -10.51 -0.55 7.48
CA GLY A 87 -9.59 -1.25 8.36
C GLY A 87 -8.26 -1.49 7.71
N ILE A 88 -7.34 -2.01 8.50
CA ILE A 88 -5.99 -2.33 8.01
C ILE A 88 -5.72 -3.79 8.32
N GLU A 89 -5.27 -4.51 7.29
CA GLU A 89 -4.85 -5.89 7.43
C GLU A 89 -3.33 -5.92 7.31
N VAL A 90 -2.67 -6.53 8.29
CA VAL A 90 -1.21 -6.61 8.31
C VAL A 90 -0.79 -8.06 8.12
N LYS A 91 0.11 -8.27 7.19
CA LYS A 91 0.70 -9.59 6.95
C LYS A 91 2.21 -9.49 7.11
N VAL A 92 2.80 -10.50 7.74
CA VAL A 92 4.26 -10.57 7.82
C VAL A 92 4.75 -11.18 6.52
N GLN A 93 5.50 -10.41 5.76
CA GLN A 93 6.05 -10.82 4.47
C GLN A 93 7.49 -10.35 4.41
N PRO A 94 8.43 -11.16 4.88
CA PRO A 94 9.84 -10.78 4.81
C PRO A 94 10.25 -10.53 3.37
N ARG A 95 11.05 -9.50 3.16
CA ARG A 95 11.55 -9.20 1.83
C ARG A 95 12.58 -10.22 1.44
N GLN A 96 12.46 -10.71 0.22
CA GLN A 96 13.44 -11.61 -0.32
C GLN A 96 14.62 -10.83 -0.85
N ILE A 97 15.80 -11.16 -0.38
CA ILE A 97 17.02 -10.58 -0.87
C ILE A 97 17.73 -11.65 -1.68
N PRO A 98 17.89 -11.48 -3.00
CA PRO A 98 18.42 -12.55 -3.84
C PRO A 98 19.77 -13.09 -3.39
N CYS A 99 20.61 -12.23 -2.85
CA CYS A 99 21.94 -12.64 -2.40
C CYS A 99 21.89 -13.57 -1.17
N GLN A 100 20.77 -13.71 -0.54
CA GLN A 100 20.64 -14.60 0.60
C GLN A 100 20.40 -16.05 0.21
N SER A 101 20.14 -16.29 -1.03
CA SER A 101 19.83 -17.63 -1.50
C SER A 101 21.04 -18.53 -1.58
N MET A 102 22.18 -18.04 -1.22
CA MET A 102 23.42 -18.78 -1.31
C MET A 102 23.69 -19.69 -0.18
#